data_4402d9a176fe60007e7df3c66e17ac16
#
_entry.id   4402d9a176fe60007e7df3c66e17ac16
#
_cell.length_a   1.000
_cell.length_b   1.000
_cell.length_c   1.000
_cell.angle_alpha   90.00
_cell.angle_beta   90.00
_cell.angle_gamma   90.00
#
_symmetry.space_group_name_H-M   'P 1'
#
loop_
_entity.id
_entity.type
_entity.pdbx_description
1 polymer ?
#
loop_
_entity_poly.entity_id
_entity_poly.type
_entity_poly.pdbx_seq_one_letter_code
_entity_poly.pdbx_strand_id
1 'polypeptide(L)'
;MTESRYTPEALSVDIDPHLFVVFGGTGDLARSKLLPALYRLLSSRGFSDSVQLLGVASRDITDDEYRSLVGAALAAADLAVDEEWLGHSVHFQSLRHGFEALGERIREVEEAAGLGGNRAFYLAVPPDVFDETVEGLGKVGVVDGPGWSRVVVEKPFGVDSSTGMGLNQLLHRWFAEEQIYRIDHYLAKETVRNLLALRFANPIFESSWTRDRISSVQITVAESGGIGTRARYYDSAGAGRDIIQNHALQIFSLVAMEPPVRARAQY
;
A
#
# COMPACT_ATOMS: atom_id res chain seq x y z
N MET A 1 22.64 -25.54 -1.80
CA MET A 1 22.32 -24.29 -1.07
C MET A 1 23.31 -23.25 -1.60
N THR A 2 22.93 -22.56 -2.65
CA THR A 2 23.72 -21.46 -3.24
C THR A 2 22.94 -20.18 -2.93
N GLU A 3 23.46 -19.41 -1.99
CA GLU A 3 23.00 -18.06 -1.72
C GLU A 3 23.07 -17.25 -3.03
N SER A 4 21.91 -16.78 -3.45
CA SER A 4 21.78 -15.83 -4.56
C SER A 4 22.53 -14.56 -4.18
N ARG A 5 23.70 -14.35 -4.75
CA ARG A 5 24.46 -13.11 -4.70
C ARG A 5 23.79 -12.06 -5.62
N TYR A 6 22.55 -11.74 -5.36
CA TYR A 6 21.94 -10.52 -5.87
C TYR A 6 22.08 -9.47 -4.77
N THR A 7 23.23 -8.84 -4.70
CA THR A 7 23.32 -7.51 -4.09
C THR A 7 22.63 -6.57 -5.07
N PRO A 8 21.51 -5.98 -4.75
CA PRO A 8 21.02 -4.84 -5.52
C PRO A 8 22.05 -3.73 -5.26
N GLU A 9 22.95 -3.48 -6.19
CA GLU A 9 23.56 -2.16 -6.28
C GLU A 9 22.37 -1.21 -6.38
N ALA A 10 22.10 -0.55 -5.28
CA ALA A 10 21.01 0.33 -5.08
C ALA A 10 21.09 1.40 -6.16
N LEU A 11 20.13 1.41 -7.06
CA LEU A 11 19.68 2.67 -7.60
C LEU A 11 19.45 3.54 -6.36
N SER A 12 20.29 4.54 -6.15
CA SER A 12 20.08 5.54 -5.11
C SER A 12 18.80 6.29 -5.49
N VAL A 13 17.68 5.74 -5.06
CA VAL A 13 16.41 6.43 -5.17
C VAL A 13 16.43 7.40 -4.02
N ASP A 14 16.75 8.65 -4.29
CA ASP A 14 16.51 9.72 -3.33
C ASP A 14 15.00 9.74 -3.03
N ILE A 15 14.65 9.61 -1.77
CA ILE A 15 13.27 9.74 -1.32
C ILE A 15 13.12 11.16 -0.77
N ASP A 16 12.21 11.92 -1.36
CA ASP A 16 11.83 13.21 -0.80
C ASP A 16 11.36 13.03 0.65
N PRO A 17 11.82 13.88 1.59
CA PRO A 17 11.28 13.88 2.94
C PRO A 17 9.76 14.01 2.92
N HIS A 18 9.06 13.12 3.65
CA HIS A 18 7.61 13.09 3.63
C HIS A 18 6.99 12.52 4.92
N LEU A 19 5.72 12.82 5.10
CA LEU A 19 4.89 12.24 6.15
C LEU A 19 4.14 11.01 5.60
N PHE A 20 4.34 9.85 6.23
CA PHE A 20 3.61 8.62 5.95
C PHE A 20 2.50 8.43 6.98
N VAL A 21 1.26 8.65 6.57
CA VAL A 21 0.07 8.59 7.44
C VAL A 21 -0.61 7.24 7.28
N VAL A 22 -0.74 6.47 8.36
CA VAL A 22 -1.35 5.13 8.35
C VAL A 22 -2.71 5.16 9.04
N PHE A 23 -3.79 5.18 8.28
CA PHE A 23 -5.13 4.98 8.83
C PHE A 23 -5.31 3.51 9.22
N GLY A 24 -5.88 3.28 10.40
CA GLY A 24 -5.90 1.95 10.99
C GLY A 24 -4.55 1.53 11.60
N GLY A 25 -3.71 2.51 11.98
CA GLY A 25 -2.34 2.31 12.49
C GLY A 25 -2.21 1.41 13.73
N THR A 26 -3.30 1.18 14.46
CA THR A 26 -3.34 0.24 15.60
C THR A 26 -3.93 -1.13 15.24
N GLY A 27 -4.34 -1.33 13.98
CA GLY A 27 -4.98 -2.56 13.50
C GLY A 27 -4.01 -3.72 13.26
N ASP A 28 -4.55 -4.91 13.05
CA ASP A 28 -3.75 -6.12 12.85
C ASP A 28 -2.89 -6.07 11.58
N LEU A 29 -3.43 -5.52 10.48
CA LEU A 29 -2.67 -5.35 9.24
C LEU A 29 -1.48 -4.42 9.43
N ALA A 30 -1.69 -3.28 10.10
CA ALA A 30 -0.63 -2.33 10.39
C ALA A 30 0.46 -2.98 11.24
N ARG A 31 0.11 -3.61 12.36
CA ARG A 31 1.08 -4.21 13.29
C ARG A 31 1.82 -5.41 12.71
N SER A 32 1.11 -6.32 12.04
CA SER A 32 1.70 -7.59 11.60
C SER A 32 2.42 -7.52 10.26
N LYS A 33 2.13 -6.53 9.43
CA LYS A 33 2.65 -6.44 8.06
C LYS A 33 3.21 -5.08 7.70
N LEU A 34 2.39 -4.01 7.82
CA LEU A 34 2.74 -2.71 7.25
C LEU A 34 3.90 -2.04 7.99
N LEU A 35 3.81 -1.93 9.32
CA LEU A 35 4.85 -1.30 10.15
C LEU A 35 6.20 -2.03 10.05
N PRO A 36 6.26 -3.38 10.15
CA PRO A 36 7.50 -4.10 9.93
C PRO A 36 8.07 -3.94 8.51
N ALA A 37 7.22 -3.93 7.48
CA ALA A 37 7.66 -3.76 6.10
C ALA A 37 8.21 -2.36 5.85
N LEU A 38 7.50 -1.32 6.34
CA LEU A 38 7.94 0.07 6.25
C LEU A 38 9.29 0.25 6.96
N TYR A 39 9.41 -0.22 8.20
CA TYR A 39 10.64 -0.10 8.97
C TYR A 39 11.84 -0.80 8.29
N ARG A 40 11.65 -2.02 7.75
CA ARG A 40 12.70 -2.70 6.96
C ARG A 40 13.13 -1.88 5.76
N LEU A 41 12.17 -1.29 5.05
CA LEU A 41 12.46 -0.44 3.88
C LEU A 41 13.28 0.79 4.26
N LEU A 42 12.88 1.49 5.32
CA LEU A 42 13.56 2.68 5.81
C LEU A 42 14.97 2.36 6.29
N SER A 43 15.10 1.36 7.15
CA SER A 43 16.39 0.95 7.73
C SER A 43 17.37 0.41 6.69
N SER A 44 16.90 -0.42 5.74
CA SER A 44 17.77 -1.05 4.74
C SER A 44 18.33 -0.07 3.71
N ARG A 45 17.69 1.10 3.55
CA ARG A 45 18.08 2.12 2.56
C ARG A 45 18.60 3.42 3.17
N GLY A 46 18.66 3.53 4.50
CA GLY A 46 19.09 4.74 5.19
C GLY A 46 18.10 5.91 5.05
N PHE A 47 16.80 5.61 4.91
CA PHE A 47 15.74 6.61 4.77
C PHE A 47 15.02 6.94 6.08
N SER A 48 15.50 6.45 7.21
CA SER A 48 14.89 6.67 8.53
C SER A 48 14.65 8.14 8.83
N ASP A 49 15.60 9.00 8.47
CA ASP A 49 15.53 10.44 8.75
C ASP A 49 14.66 11.23 7.79
N SER A 50 14.32 10.63 6.64
CA SER A 50 13.52 11.28 5.58
C SER A 50 12.03 11.04 5.72
N VAL A 51 11.60 10.13 6.59
CA VAL A 51 10.19 9.73 6.70
C VAL A 51 9.70 9.81 8.14
N GLN A 52 8.66 10.63 8.33
CA GLN A 52 7.90 10.66 9.58
C GLN A 52 6.69 9.75 9.47
N LEU A 53 6.37 8.98 10.50
CA LEU A 53 5.23 8.08 10.58
C LEU A 53 4.16 8.65 11.49
N LEU A 54 2.95 8.85 10.98
CA LEU A 54 1.78 9.22 11.76
C LEU A 54 0.76 8.08 11.74
N GLY A 55 0.59 7.38 12.84
CA GLY A 55 -0.50 6.43 13.03
C GLY A 55 -1.80 7.14 13.33
N VAL A 56 -2.88 6.73 12.64
CA VAL A 56 -4.23 7.29 12.82
C VAL A 56 -5.20 6.16 13.12
N ALA A 57 -5.98 6.28 14.18
CA ALA A 57 -7.01 5.29 14.53
C ALA A 57 -8.09 5.90 15.42
N SER A 58 -9.17 5.15 15.67
CA SER A 58 -10.25 5.54 16.60
C SER A 58 -9.90 5.36 18.08
N ARG A 59 -8.76 4.73 18.40
CA ARG A 59 -8.28 4.62 19.78
C ARG A 59 -7.83 5.98 20.29
N ASP A 60 -8.00 6.22 21.58
CA ASP A 60 -7.49 7.41 22.24
C ASP A 60 -6.26 7.01 23.04
N ILE A 61 -5.10 7.14 22.43
CA ILE A 61 -3.78 6.79 23.00
C ILE A 61 -2.80 7.92 22.72
N THR A 62 -1.75 7.97 23.52
CA THR A 62 -0.65 8.94 23.38
C THR A 62 0.37 8.48 22.32
N ASP A 63 1.28 9.40 21.93
CA ASP A 63 2.43 9.07 21.08
C ASP A 63 3.27 7.96 21.71
N ASP A 64 3.53 8.00 23.04
CA ASP A 64 4.36 7.01 23.72
C ASP A 64 3.72 5.63 23.80
N GLU A 65 2.40 5.56 23.95
CA GLU A 65 1.66 4.29 23.86
C GLU A 65 1.68 3.74 22.43
N TYR A 66 1.61 4.61 21.43
CA TYR A 66 1.72 4.18 20.03
C TYR A 66 3.15 3.74 19.68
N ARG A 67 4.18 4.46 20.12
CA ARG A 67 5.59 4.05 20.00
C ARG A 67 5.84 2.67 20.61
N SER A 68 5.31 2.44 21.80
CA SER A 68 5.36 1.13 22.45
C SER A 68 4.69 0.03 21.62
N LEU A 69 3.54 0.34 20.99
CA LEU A 69 2.85 -0.58 20.08
C LEU A 69 3.68 -0.88 18.82
N VAL A 70 4.29 0.16 18.23
CA VAL A 70 5.17 0.01 17.06
C VAL A 70 6.40 -0.82 17.43
N GLY A 71 7.07 -0.51 18.52
CA GLY A 71 8.22 -1.28 19.02
C GLY A 71 7.90 -2.75 19.24
N ALA A 72 6.76 -3.05 19.87
CA ALA A 72 6.29 -4.42 20.05
C ALA A 72 6.00 -5.13 18.71
N ALA A 73 5.45 -4.41 17.72
CA ALA A 73 5.19 -4.97 16.39
C ALA A 73 6.49 -5.27 15.63
N LEU A 74 7.50 -4.42 15.75
CA LEU A 74 8.83 -4.65 15.17
C LEU A 74 9.54 -5.82 15.83
N ALA A 75 9.53 -5.90 17.15
CA ALA A 75 10.11 -7.01 17.90
C ALA A 75 9.45 -8.36 17.56
N ALA A 76 8.12 -8.38 17.40
CA ALA A 76 7.37 -9.57 16.96
C ALA A 76 7.72 -10.03 15.54
N ALA A 77 8.33 -9.16 14.74
CA ALA A 77 8.82 -9.44 13.39
C ALA A 77 10.34 -9.69 13.34
N ASP A 78 10.98 -9.93 14.49
CA ASP A 78 12.42 -10.16 14.67
C ASP A 78 13.28 -9.00 14.12
N LEU A 79 12.81 -7.75 14.28
CA LEU A 79 13.55 -6.55 13.90
C LEU A 79 14.17 -5.89 15.13
N ALA A 80 15.43 -5.48 15.00
CA ALA A 80 16.06 -4.63 16.00
C ALA A 80 15.39 -3.24 15.94
N VAL A 81 14.94 -2.79 17.10
CA VAL A 81 14.22 -1.52 17.23
C VAL A 81 15.23 -0.39 17.40
N ASP A 82 15.12 0.64 16.60
CA ASP A 82 15.85 1.89 16.76
C ASP A 82 15.02 2.83 17.65
N GLU A 83 15.45 3.00 18.90
CA GLU A 83 14.75 3.83 19.89
C GLU A 83 14.79 5.32 19.53
N GLU A 84 15.83 5.78 18.85
CA GLU A 84 15.94 7.16 18.39
C GLU A 84 14.91 7.44 17.30
N TRP A 85 14.81 6.54 16.31
CA TRP A 85 13.77 6.63 15.28
C TRP A 85 12.36 6.58 15.88
N LEU A 86 12.09 5.65 16.80
CA LEU A 86 10.80 5.59 17.49
C LEU A 86 10.45 6.90 18.18
N GLY A 87 11.42 7.48 18.90
CA GLY A 87 11.22 8.69 19.67
C GLY A 87 10.95 9.94 18.82
N HIS A 88 11.64 10.06 17.68
CA HIS A 88 11.60 11.28 16.86
C HIS A 88 10.69 11.19 15.65
N SER A 89 10.49 9.98 15.08
CA SER A 89 9.82 9.82 13.79
C SER A 89 8.46 9.15 13.89
N VAL A 90 8.00 8.73 15.07
CA VAL A 90 6.73 8.02 15.22
C VAL A 90 5.75 8.83 16.08
N HIS A 91 4.61 9.14 15.48
CA HIS A 91 3.55 9.99 16.03
C HIS A 91 2.20 9.29 15.96
N PHE A 92 1.23 9.78 16.73
CA PHE A 92 -0.13 9.27 16.72
C PHE A 92 -1.17 10.39 16.73
N GLN A 93 -2.30 10.15 16.10
CA GLN A 93 -3.49 10.99 16.18
C GLN A 93 -4.76 10.15 16.31
N SER A 94 -5.55 10.44 17.33
CA SER A 94 -6.87 9.84 17.49
C SER A 94 -7.91 10.53 16.60
N LEU A 95 -8.65 9.75 15.79
CA LEU A 95 -9.80 10.28 15.04
C LEU A 95 -11.02 10.64 15.92
N ARG A 96 -10.99 10.30 17.20
CA ARG A 96 -12.03 10.78 18.14
C ARG A 96 -12.04 12.30 18.24
N HIS A 97 -10.92 12.95 17.97
CA HIS A 97 -10.80 14.41 17.98
C HIS A 97 -11.21 15.06 16.64
N GLY A 98 -11.64 14.25 15.66
CA GLY A 98 -12.08 14.72 14.34
C GLY A 98 -10.95 14.91 13.33
N PHE A 99 -11.34 15.22 12.10
CA PHE A 99 -10.39 15.40 11.00
C PHE A 99 -9.69 16.77 11.06
N GLU A 100 -10.31 17.78 11.66
CA GLU A 100 -9.68 19.08 11.89
C GLU A 100 -8.43 18.93 12.76
N ALA A 101 -8.55 18.22 13.88
CA ALA A 101 -7.41 17.93 14.76
C ALA A 101 -6.33 17.08 14.05
N LEU A 102 -6.74 16.14 13.17
CA LEU A 102 -5.80 15.42 12.32
C LEU A 102 -5.07 16.36 11.36
N GLY A 103 -5.76 17.28 10.72
CA GLY A 103 -5.18 18.27 9.84
C GLY A 103 -4.17 19.19 10.55
N GLU A 104 -4.46 19.60 11.78
CA GLU A 104 -3.55 20.35 12.62
C GLU A 104 -2.31 19.51 12.98
N ARG A 105 -2.51 18.28 13.41
CA ARG A 105 -1.41 17.37 13.77
C ARG A 105 -0.47 17.08 12.58
N ILE A 106 -1.01 16.90 11.38
CA ILE A 106 -0.22 16.73 10.15
C ILE A 106 0.70 17.95 9.96
N ARG A 107 0.16 19.16 10.04
CA ARG A 107 0.94 20.40 9.87
C ARG A 107 2.01 20.58 10.95
N GLU A 108 1.69 20.27 12.20
CA GLU A 108 2.66 20.31 13.32
C GLU A 108 3.86 19.37 13.06
N VAL A 109 3.60 18.12 12.69
CA VAL A 109 4.66 17.14 12.42
C VAL A 109 5.50 17.57 11.21
N GLU A 110 4.87 18.07 10.15
CA GLU A 110 5.58 18.55 8.95
C GLU A 110 6.46 19.75 9.25
N GLU A 111 5.95 20.71 10.01
CA GLU A 111 6.72 21.90 10.39
C GLU A 111 7.91 21.52 11.27
N ALA A 112 7.70 20.67 12.28
CA ALA A 112 8.74 20.23 13.19
C ALA A 112 9.87 19.45 12.47
N ALA A 113 9.51 18.66 11.47
CA ALA A 113 10.45 17.82 10.70
C ALA A 113 10.91 18.44 9.37
N GLY A 114 10.39 19.58 8.95
CA GLY A 114 10.79 20.27 7.73
C GLY A 114 10.42 19.52 6.44
N LEU A 115 9.26 18.86 6.38
CA LEU A 115 8.90 17.91 5.30
C LEU A 115 8.38 18.54 3.99
N GLY A 116 8.23 19.82 3.92
CA GLY A 116 7.82 20.52 2.68
C GLY A 116 6.41 20.20 2.16
N GLY A 117 5.56 19.49 2.95
CA GLY A 117 4.18 19.15 2.60
C GLY A 117 4.02 17.91 1.73
N ASN A 118 5.04 17.06 1.63
CA ASN A 118 4.94 15.76 0.96
C ASN A 118 4.23 14.74 1.85
N ARG A 119 3.19 14.07 1.34
CA ARG A 119 2.32 13.18 2.13
C ARG A 119 1.97 11.91 1.41
N ALA A 120 2.07 10.78 2.11
CA ALA A 120 1.54 9.50 1.66
C ALA A 120 0.50 9.00 2.67
N PHE A 121 -0.75 8.86 2.24
CA PHE A 121 -1.87 8.36 3.05
C PHE A 121 -2.11 6.89 2.74
N TYR A 122 -1.89 6.01 3.71
CA TYR A 122 -2.16 4.58 3.58
C TYR A 122 -3.46 4.23 4.30
N LEU A 123 -4.47 3.80 3.54
CA LEU A 123 -5.80 3.51 4.07
C LEU A 123 -5.93 2.01 4.42
N ALA A 124 -5.44 1.62 5.61
CA ALA A 124 -5.60 0.28 6.16
C ALA A 124 -6.87 0.19 7.03
N VAL A 125 -7.97 0.69 6.51
CA VAL A 125 -9.26 0.76 7.20
C VAL A 125 -10.29 -0.18 6.58
N PRO A 126 -11.30 -0.63 7.35
CA PRO A 126 -12.41 -1.38 6.80
C PRO A 126 -13.20 -0.56 5.75
N PRO A 127 -13.87 -1.23 4.78
CA PRO A 127 -14.61 -0.55 3.71
C PRO A 127 -15.69 0.41 4.19
N ASP A 128 -16.32 0.13 5.32
CA ASP A 128 -17.41 0.92 5.91
C ASP A 128 -17.00 2.31 6.42
N VAL A 129 -15.70 2.51 6.72
CA VAL A 129 -15.17 3.81 7.15
C VAL A 129 -14.32 4.49 6.07
N PHE A 130 -14.21 3.87 4.89
CA PHE A 130 -13.36 4.36 3.82
C PHE A 130 -13.86 5.72 3.27
N ASP A 131 -15.15 5.83 3.00
CA ASP A 131 -15.75 7.03 2.43
C ASP A 131 -15.59 8.23 3.37
N GLU A 132 -15.84 8.04 4.65
CA GLU A 132 -15.65 9.06 5.69
C GLU A 132 -14.18 9.50 5.76
N THR A 133 -13.25 8.55 5.65
CA THR A 133 -11.81 8.84 5.71
C THR A 133 -11.38 9.71 4.53
N VAL A 134 -11.76 9.36 3.31
CA VAL A 134 -11.40 10.10 2.10
C VAL A 134 -12.02 11.49 2.08
N GLU A 135 -13.32 11.60 2.42
CA GLU A 135 -14.02 12.88 2.53
C GLU A 135 -13.41 13.77 3.63
N GLY A 136 -13.06 13.17 4.77
CA GLY A 136 -12.44 13.90 5.87
C GLY A 136 -11.09 14.50 5.49
N LEU A 137 -10.22 13.72 4.83
CA LEU A 137 -8.93 14.20 4.32
C LEU A 137 -9.10 15.37 3.34
N GLY A 138 -10.03 15.25 2.40
CA GLY A 138 -10.30 16.29 1.42
C GLY A 138 -10.79 17.59 2.07
N LYS A 139 -11.75 17.49 3.00
CA LYS A 139 -12.39 18.66 3.67
C LYS A 139 -11.40 19.46 4.51
N VAL A 140 -10.45 18.82 5.17
CA VAL A 140 -9.44 19.52 5.99
C VAL A 140 -8.26 20.04 5.16
N GLY A 141 -8.28 19.85 3.83
CA GLY A 141 -7.33 20.43 2.89
C GLY A 141 -5.91 19.87 3.00
N VAL A 142 -5.74 18.65 3.54
CA VAL A 142 -4.42 18.02 3.65
C VAL A 142 -4.02 17.24 2.39
N VAL A 143 -4.94 17.11 1.44
CA VAL A 143 -4.68 16.50 0.13
C VAL A 143 -4.03 17.46 -0.84
N ASP A 144 -4.21 18.75 -0.62
CA ASP A 144 -3.61 19.84 -1.38
C ASP A 144 -2.48 20.48 -0.56
N GLY A 145 -1.45 20.99 -1.23
CA GLY A 145 -0.33 21.63 -0.55
C GLY A 145 0.82 21.94 -1.48
N PRO A 146 1.93 22.47 -0.95
CA PRO A 146 3.12 22.79 -1.75
C PRO A 146 3.87 21.54 -2.23
N GLY A 147 3.73 20.42 -1.51
CA GLY A 147 4.32 19.12 -1.82
C GLY A 147 3.37 18.20 -2.57
N TRP A 148 3.84 16.99 -2.85
CA TRP A 148 3.01 15.93 -3.44
C TRP A 148 2.17 15.22 -2.36
N SER A 149 0.95 14.83 -2.73
CA SER A 149 0.09 13.95 -1.92
C SER A 149 -0.21 12.67 -2.69
N ARG A 150 -0.19 11.53 -2.01
CA ARG A 150 -0.48 10.21 -2.58
C ARG A 150 -1.40 9.46 -1.65
N VAL A 151 -2.36 8.74 -2.19
CA VAL A 151 -3.24 7.85 -1.42
C VAL A 151 -3.03 6.41 -1.85
N VAL A 152 -2.81 5.54 -0.87
CA VAL A 152 -2.62 4.10 -1.06
C VAL A 152 -3.85 3.40 -0.52
N VAL A 153 -4.49 2.63 -1.38
CA VAL A 153 -5.77 1.98 -1.11
C VAL A 153 -5.60 0.46 -1.20
N GLU A 154 -6.02 -0.22 -0.15
CA GLU A 154 -6.10 -1.69 -0.11
C GLU A 154 -7.40 -2.21 -0.71
N LYS A 155 -7.39 -3.46 -1.18
CA LYS A 155 -8.63 -4.12 -1.56
C LYS A 155 -9.50 -4.45 -0.32
N PRO A 156 -10.84 -4.56 -0.50
CA PRO A 156 -11.59 -4.58 -1.75
C PRO A 156 -11.89 -3.19 -2.31
N PHE A 157 -11.77 -3.05 -3.65
CA PHE A 157 -12.16 -1.84 -4.38
C PHE A 157 -13.65 -1.86 -4.75
N GLY A 158 -14.50 -1.98 -3.75
CA GLY A 158 -15.92 -2.27 -3.89
C GLY A 158 -16.22 -3.77 -3.91
N VAL A 159 -17.49 -4.12 -3.76
CA VAL A 159 -17.99 -5.51 -3.80
C VAL A 159 -18.63 -5.87 -5.13
N ASP A 160 -18.95 -4.87 -5.95
CA ASP A 160 -19.49 -4.97 -7.31
C ASP A 160 -19.08 -3.76 -8.15
N SER A 161 -19.49 -3.74 -9.42
CA SER A 161 -19.16 -2.65 -10.34
C SER A 161 -19.67 -1.29 -9.88
N SER A 162 -20.85 -1.21 -9.27
CA SER A 162 -21.45 0.05 -8.83
C SER A 162 -20.71 0.65 -7.66
N THR A 163 -20.39 -0.16 -6.65
CA THR A 163 -19.63 0.27 -5.48
C THR A 163 -18.18 0.59 -5.83
N GLY A 164 -17.58 -0.17 -6.77
CA GLY A 164 -16.25 0.12 -7.28
C GLY A 164 -16.18 1.46 -8.05
N MET A 165 -17.20 1.75 -8.88
CA MET A 165 -17.30 3.06 -9.54
C MET A 165 -17.53 4.19 -8.55
N GLY A 166 -18.38 3.99 -7.55
CA GLY A 166 -18.61 4.98 -6.48
C GLY A 166 -17.34 5.33 -5.73
N LEU A 167 -16.58 4.30 -5.33
CA LEU A 167 -15.30 4.47 -4.67
C LEU A 167 -14.28 5.23 -5.54
N ASN A 168 -14.23 4.88 -6.82
CA ASN A 168 -13.36 5.56 -7.78
C ASN A 168 -13.74 7.03 -7.95
N GLN A 169 -15.05 7.35 -8.07
CA GLN A 169 -15.54 8.72 -8.14
C GLN A 169 -15.23 9.51 -6.86
N LEU A 170 -15.34 8.88 -5.70
CA LEU A 170 -14.99 9.50 -4.42
C LEU A 170 -13.51 9.88 -4.36
N LEU A 171 -12.62 8.96 -4.71
CA LEU A 171 -11.18 9.23 -4.76
C LEU A 171 -10.86 10.38 -5.72
N HIS A 172 -11.45 10.37 -6.93
CA HIS A 172 -11.22 11.41 -7.93
C HIS A 172 -11.83 12.78 -7.60
N ARG A 173 -12.65 12.87 -6.58
CA ARG A 173 -13.10 14.16 -6.05
C ARG A 173 -11.98 14.94 -5.38
N TRP A 174 -11.03 14.20 -4.78
CA TRP A 174 -9.98 14.77 -3.95
C TRP A 174 -8.55 14.54 -4.47
N PHE A 175 -8.36 13.51 -5.29
CA PHE A 175 -7.05 13.11 -5.80
C PHE A 175 -7.08 12.96 -7.32
N ALA A 176 -6.03 13.38 -8.01
CA ALA A 176 -5.79 13.03 -9.40
C ALA A 176 -5.42 11.54 -9.53
N GLU A 177 -5.58 10.93 -10.71
CA GLU A 177 -5.28 9.49 -10.90
C GLU A 177 -3.83 9.15 -10.57
N GLU A 178 -2.89 10.05 -10.88
CA GLU A 178 -1.47 9.88 -10.60
C GLU A 178 -1.12 9.86 -9.10
N GLN A 179 -2.05 10.31 -8.26
CA GLN A 179 -1.93 10.32 -6.81
C GLN A 179 -2.52 9.06 -6.16
N ILE A 180 -3.28 8.24 -6.92
CA ILE A 180 -4.02 7.09 -6.40
C ILE A 180 -3.27 5.79 -6.68
N TYR A 181 -2.87 5.10 -5.62
CA TYR A 181 -2.16 3.83 -5.68
C TYR A 181 -3.05 2.71 -5.15
N ARG A 182 -3.58 1.89 -6.04
CA ARG A 182 -4.39 0.71 -5.71
C ARG A 182 -3.48 -0.50 -5.56
N ILE A 183 -3.48 -1.13 -4.40
CA ILE A 183 -2.60 -2.27 -4.11
C ILE A 183 -3.30 -3.59 -4.42
N ASP A 184 -2.69 -4.38 -5.31
CA ASP A 184 -2.90 -5.81 -5.41
C ASP A 184 -1.60 -6.53 -5.06
N HIS A 185 -1.62 -7.25 -3.92
CA HIS A 185 -0.43 -7.92 -3.40
C HIS A 185 0.07 -9.06 -4.31
N TYR A 186 -0.76 -9.60 -5.22
CA TYR A 186 -0.32 -10.59 -6.22
C TYR A 186 0.52 -9.94 -7.32
N LEU A 187 0.16 -8.74 -7.77
CA LEU A 187 0.97 -7.99 -8.73
C LEU A 187 2.32 -7.56 -8.16
N ALA A 188 2.44 -7.47 -6.84
CA ALA A 188 3.70 -7.17 -6.17
C ALA A 188 4.63 -8.40 -6.03
N LYS A 189 4.11 -9.64 -6.19
CA LYS A 189 4.94 -10.85 -6.13
C LYS A 189 5.98 -10.84 -7.25
N GLU A 190 7.22 -11.15 -6.92
CA GLU A 190 8.36 -11.15 -7.86
C GLU A 190 8.08 -12.00 -9.11
N THR A 191 7.53 -13.19 -8.92
CA THR A 191 7.16 -14.09 -10.02
C THR A 191 6.15 -13.48 -11.00
N VAL A 192 5.19 -12.69 -10.50
CA VAL A 192 4.19 -12.00 -11.35
C VAL A 192 4.80 -10.79 -12.04
N ARG A 193 5.62 -10.02 -11.33
CA ARG A 193 6.36 -8.89 -11.94
C ARG A 193 7.32 -9.36 -13.03
N ASN A 194 8.01 -10.48 -12.82
CA ASN A 194 8.91 -11.07 -13.79
C ASN A 194 8.18 -11.53 -15.06
N LEU A 195 6.88 -11.80 -15.02
CA LEU A 195 6.10 -12.12 -16.19
C LEU A 195 6.07 -10.97 -17.22
N LEU A 196 6.00 -9.71 -16.76
CA LEU A 196 6.09 -8.54 -17.64
C LEU A 196 7.45 -8.45 -18.33
N ALA A 197 8.53 -8.65 -17.56
CA ALA A 197 9.88 -8.65 -18.11
C ALA A 197 10.09 -9.83 -19.09
N LEU A 198 9.58 -11.01 -18.76
CA LEU A 198 9.66 -12.19 -19.61
C LEU A 198 8.97 -11.95 -20.96
N ARG A 199 7.75 -11.41 -20.94
CA ARG A 199 6.94 -11.23 -22.15
C ARG A 199 7.38 -10.03 -23.02
N PHE A 200 7.66 -8.88 -22.38
CA PHE A 200 7.78 -7.61 -23.08
C PHE A 200 9.21 -7.06 -23.15
N ALA A 201 10.15 -7.61 -22.38
CA ALA A 201 11.53 -7.21 -22.42
C ALA A 201 12.46 -8.30 -23.01
N ASN A 202 11.90 -9.43 -23.46
CA ASN A 202 12.65 -10.56 -23.99
C ASN A 202 12.22 -10.92 -25.42
N PRO A 203 12.91 -10.46 -26.45
CA PRO A 203 12.57 -10.75 -27.85
C PRO A 203 12.50 -12.25 -28.21
N ILE A 204 13.23 -13.09 -27.48
CA ILE A 204 13.23 -14.55 -27.70
C ILE A 204 11.84 -15.15 -27.45
N PHE A 205 11.11 -14.64 -26.45
CA PHE A 205 9.80 -15.15 -26.08
C PHE A 205 8.67 -14.47 -26.87
N GLU A 206 8.87 -13.26 -27.36
CA GLU A 206 7.86 -12.46 -28.03
C GLU A 206 7.23 -13.21 -29.22
N SER A 207 8.05 -13.79 -30.10
CA SER A 207 7.59 -14.55 -31.27
C SER A 207 6.87 -15.85 -30.94
N SER A 208 7.10 -16.40 -29.73
CA SER A 208 6.52 -17.65 -29.25
C SER A 208 5.27 -17.44 -28.43
N TRP A 209 5.05 -16.22 -27.95
CA TRP A 209 3.92 -15.88 -27.08
C TRP A 209 2.71 -15.39 -27.86
N THR A 210 2.20 -16.26 -28.71
CA THR A 210 1.08 -15.97 -29.60
C THR A 210 0.02 -17.05 -29.49
N ARG A 211 -1.22 -16.72 -29.84
CA ARG A 211 -2.35 -17.65 -29.87
C ARG A 211 -2.13 -18.87 -30.80
N ASP A 212 -1.26 -18.74 -31.80
CA ASP A 212 -0.97 -19.81 -32.74
C ASP A 212 0.05 -20.82 -32.18
N ARG A 213 0.75 -20.48 -31.09
CA ARG A 213 1.76 -21.30 -30.46
C ARG A 213 1.43 -21.77 -29.05
N ILE A 214 0.58 -21.02 -28.34
CA ILE A 214 0.13 -21.39 -26.99
C ILE A 214 -1.28 -21.99 -27.07
N SER A 215 -1.40 -23.28 -26.80
CA SER A 215 -2.66 -24.01 -26.84
C SER A 215 -3.52 -23.84 -25.59
N SER A 216 -2.91 -23.60 -24.44
CA SER A 216 -3.64 -23.42 -23.18
C SER A 216 -2.80 -22.68 -22.16
N VAL A 217 -3.48 -22.00 -21.22
CA VAL A 217 -2.89 -21.34 -20.06
C VAL A 217 -3.56 -21.89 -18.80
N GLN A 218 -2.77 -22.35 -17.85
CA GLN A 218 -3.26 -22.80 -16.55
C GLN A 218 -2.67 -21.93 -15.44
N ILE A 219 -3.52 -21.30 -14.64
CA ILE A 219 -3.14 -20.48 -13.51
C ILE A 219 -3.56 -21.20 -12.23
N THR A 220 -2.58 -21.58 -11.42
CA THR A 220 -2.82 -22.23 -10.14
C THR A 220 -2.46 -21.26 -9.01
N VAL A 221 -3.42 -20.98 -8.16
CA VAL A 221 -3.25 -20.19 -6.93
C VAL A 221 -3.41 -21.12 -5.74
N ALA A 222 -2.32 -21.43 -5.07
CA ALA A 222 -2.31 -22.30 -3.90
C ALA A 222 -1.73 -21.56 -2.69
N GLU A 223 -2.42 -21.63 -1.57
CA GLU A 223 -1.98 -21.07 -0.30
C GLU A 223 -1.94 -22.17 0.76
N SER A 224 -0.87 -22.19 1.57
CA SER A 224 -0.71 -23.15 2.65
C SER A 224 -1.51 -22.78 3.91
N GLY A 225 -1.93 -21.53 4.04
CA GLY A 225 -2.69 -21.00 5.16
C GLY A 225 -4.19 -21.22 4.99
N GLY A 226 -4.89 -21.56 6.06
CA GLY A 226 -6.36 -21.57 6.08
C GLY A 226 -6.96 -20.17 6.20
N ILE A 227 -8.30 -20.09 6.20
CA ILE A 227 -9.07 -18.83 6.27
C ILE A 227 -8.82 -18.07 7.59
N GLY A 228 -8.53 -18.80 8.68
CA GLY A 228 -8.24 -18.21 9.99
C GLY A 228 -9.37 -17.30 10.48
N THR A 229 -9.01 -16.12 10.99
CA THR A 229 -9.95 -15.09 11.48
C THR A 229 -10.76 -14.41 10.38
N ARG A 230 -10.46 -14.64 9.10
CA ARG A 230 -11.13 -14.05 7.93
C ARG A 230 -12.38 -14.79 7.48
N ALA A 231 -12.87 -15.78 8.25
CA ALA A 231 -14.02 -16.62 7.89
C ALA A 231 -15.25 -15.77 7.52
N ARG A 232 -15.57 -14.74 8.30
CA ARG A 232 -16.72 -13.85 8.05
C ARG A 232 -16.59 -13.06 6.74
N TYR A 233 -15.40 -12.57 6.43
CA TYR A 233 -15.12 -11.91 5.17
C TYR A 233 -15.25 -12.87 3.99
N TYR A 234 -14.68 -14.07 4.12
CA TYR A 234 -14.71 -15.08 3.07
C TYR A 234 -16.13 -15.62 2.80
N ASP A 235 -16.96 -15.70 3.83
CA ASP A 235 -18.39 -16.06 3.68
C ASP A 235 -19.16 -15.03 2.84
N SER A 236 -18.84 -13.76 2.96
CA SER A 236 -19.50 -12.69 2.19
C SER A 236 -18.90 -12.50 0.78
N ALA A 237 -17.59 -12.63 0.61
CA ALA A 237 -16.91 -12.40 -0.67
C ALA A 237 -16.86 -13.65 -1.55
N GLY A 238 -16.52 -14.81 -0.97
CA GLY A 238 -16.28 -16.07 -1.66
C GLY A 238 -15.01 -16.10 -2.50
N ALA A 239 -14.57 -17.30 -2.87
CA ALA A 239 -13.35 -17.50 -3.67
C ALA A 239 -13.42 -16.83 -5.05
N GLY A 240 -14.62 -16.76 -5.63
CA GLY A 240 -14.84 -16.13 -6.95
C GLY A 240 -14.41 -14.68 -6.96
N ARG A 241 -14.86 -13.88 -6.01
CA ARG A 241 -14.54 -12.46 -5.93
C ARG A 241 -13.16 -12.20 -5.31
N ASP A 242 -12.79 -12.95 -4.26
CA ASP A 242 -11.54 -12.68 -3.55
C ASP A 242 -10.29 -13.12 -4.34
N ILE A 243 -10.35 -14.24 -5.06
CA ILE A 243 -9.19 -14.83 -5.71
C ILE A 243 -9.31 -14.79 -7.25
N ILE A 244 -10.42 -15.28 -7.83
CA ILE A 244 -10.51 -15.45 -9.27
C ILE A 244 -10.67 -14.10 -9.97
N GLN A 245 -11.69 -13.35 -9.62
CA GLN A 245 -11.99 -12.04 -10.23
C GLN A 245 -10.87 -11.03 -10.03
N ASN A 246 -10.16 -11.10 -8.94
CA ASN A 246 -9.08 -10.21 -8.59
C ASN A 246 -7.73 -10.73 -9.14
N HIS A 247 -7.10 -11.61 -8.40
CA HIS A 247 -5.72 -12.03 -8.66
C HIS A 247 -5.56 -12.88 -9.91
N ALA A 248 -6.42 -13.91 -10.10
CA ALA A 248 -6.28 -14.82 -11.22
C ALA A 248 -6.56 -14.12 -12.56
N LEU A 249 -7.58 -13.25 -12.64
CA LEU A 249 -7.86 -12.47 -13.85
C LEU A 249 -6.78 -11.42 -14.14
N GLN A 250 -6.17 -10.81 -13.14
CA GLN A 250 -5.03 -9.90 -13.36
C GLN A 250 -3.84 -10.65 -13.96
N ILE A 251 -3.49 -11.81 -13.41
CA ILE A 251 -2.41 -12.64 -13.95
C ILE A 251 -2.77 -13.12 -15.37
N PHE A 252 -4.02 -13.55 -15.58
CA PHE A 252 -4.50 -13.95 -16.89
C PHE A 252 -4.40 -12.82 -17.90
N SER A 253 -4.80 -11.60 -17.54
CA SER A 253 -4.67 -10.42 -18.38
C SER A 253 -3.21 -10.17 -18.79
N LEU A 254 -2.27 -10.23 -17.82
CA LEU A 254 -0.84 -10.11 -18.12
C LEU A 254 -0.33 -11.19 -19.06
N VAL A 255 -0.89 -12.39 -19.01
CA VAL A 255 -0.51 -13.51 -19.88
C VAL A 255 -1.14 -13.37 -21.28
N ALA A 256 -2.39 -12.94 -21.36
CA ALA A 256 -3.20 -12.99 -22.58
C ALA A 256 -3.23 -11.68 -23.39
N MET A 257 -2.90 -10.54 -22.77
CA MET A 257 -2.91 -9.24 -23.45
C MET A 257 -1.90 -9.19 -24.61
N GLU A 258 -2.23 -8.47 -25.66
CA GLU A 258 -1.28 -8.12 -26.70
C GLU A 258 -0.29 -7.06 -26.17
N PRO A 259 0.96 -7.03 -26.69
CA PRO A 259 1.92 -6.00 -26.32
C PRO A 259 1.34 -4.60 -26.58
N PRO A 260 1.29 -3.70 -25.60
CA PRO A 260 0.78 -2.36 -25.84
C PRO A 260 1.75 -1.59 -26.76
N VAL A 261 1.17 -0.83 -27.71
CA VAL A 261 1.96 0.01 -28.65
C VAL A 261 2.83 1.03 -27.90
N ARG A 262 2.40 1.46 -26.74
CA ARG A 262 3.15 2.33 -25.83
C ARG A 262 2.84 1.94 -24.38
N ALA A 263 3.84 1.97 -23.51
CA ALA A 263 3.68 1.73 -22.07
C ALA A 263 3.01 2.95 -21.39
N ARG A 264 1.76 3.24 -21.75
CA ARG A 264 0.92 4.28 -21.14
C ARG A 264 -0.44 3.68 -20.82
N ALA A 265 -1.06 4.12 -19.73
CA ALA A 265 -2.35 3.62 -19.25
C ALA A 265 -3.55 3.79 -20.23
N GLN A 266 -3.37 4.51 -21.32
CA GLN A 266 -4.41 4.79 -22.33
C GLN A 266 -4.40 3.82 -23.51
N TYR A 267 -3.50 2.81 -23.53
CA TYR A 267 -3.36 1.85 -24.63
C TYR A 267 -3.37 0.42 -24.13
#